data_78dea2a49c13385face7ebcc7ff7e797
#
_entry.id   78dea2a49c13385face7ebcc7ff7e797
#
_cell.length_a   1.000
_cell.length_b   1.000
_cell.length_c   1.000
_cell.angle_alpha   90.00
_cell.angle_beta   90.00
_cell.angle_gamma   90.00
#
_symmetry.space_group_name_H-M   'P 1'
#
loop_
_entity.id
_entity.type
_entity.pdbx_description
1 polymer ?
#
loop_
_entity_poly.entity_id
_entity_poly.type
_entity_poly.pdbx_seq_one_letter_code
_entity_poly.pdbx_strand_id
1 'polypeptide(L)'
;MEPILRVQNLTKTFTRSGQSNLTAVNGISFDLLPGECLGIIGESGSGKTTAVNLITRLLDATEGKIFLDGEDITLKTGKSLRVIYRKMQMVFQTPTDSFDPRRTLGDGIGESLRNCGMTRHDADAQAARLLERCGLPAAFAGRYPHEVSGGQCQRAAIARALAVKPKVLICDEATSALDVTVQKEILELLNELRCEQGTALSILFICHDISLVQQFCDRVLVMYHGDIVEQGAPDAVIYHPQ
;
A
#
# COMPACT_ATOMS: atom_id res chain seq x y z
N MET A 1 -5.38 -15.57 -15.72
CA MET A 1 -4.23 -15.47 -14.78
C MET A 1 -4.84 -15.46 -13.37
N GLU A 2 -4.27 -16.19 -12.44
CA GLU A 2 -4.78 -16.22 -11.06
C GLU A 2 -4.41 -14.91 -10.33
N PRO A 3 -5.34 -14.24 -9.64
CA PRO A 3 -5.06 -12.98 -8.98
C PRO A 3 -4.13 -13.17 -7.78
N ILE A 4 -3.25 -12.18 -7.56
CA ILE A 4 -2.36 -12.16 -6.39
C ILE A 4 -3.10 -11.74 -5.11
N LEU A 5 -4.10 -10.86 -5.26
CA LEU A 5 -5.02 -10.47 -4.19
C LEU A 5 -6.45 -10.58 -4.73
N ARG A 6 -7.33 -11.26 -3.98
CA ARG A 6 -8.76 -11.35 -4.30
C ARG A 6 -9.57 -10.94 -3.09
N VAL A 7 -10.49 -10.04 -3.30
CA VAL A 7 -11.46 -9.54 -2.32
C VAL A 7 -12.85 -9.99 -2.76
N GLN A 8 -13.62 -10.61 -1.85
CA GLN A 8 -14.96 -11.15 -2.15
C GLN A 8 -15.98 -10.70 -1.12
N ASN A 9 -16.99 -9.96 -1.54
CA ASN A 9 -18.13 -9.48 -0.73
C ASN A 9 -17.69 -8.85 0.60
N LEU A 10 -16.59 -8.10 0.57
CA LEU A 10 -15.98 -7.55 1.77
C LEU A 10 -16.85 -6.44 2.35
N THR A 11 -17.27 -6.61 3.60
CA THR A 11 -18.17 -5.69 4.29
C THR A 11 -17.59 -5.26 5.64
N LYS A 12 -17.77 -3.98 5.96
CA LYS A 12 -17.48 -3.44 7.30
C LYS A 12 -18.60 -2.55 7.78
N THR A 13 -19.26 -3.00 8.84
CA THR A 13 -20.26 -2.23 9.58
C THR A 13 -19.72 -1.91 10.98
N PHE A 14 -19.71 -0.63 11.33
CA PHE A 14 -19.38 -0.17 12.66
C PHE A 14 -20.66 -0.01 13.49
N THR A 15 -20.74 -0.71 14.60
CA THR A 15 -21.83 -0.59 15.57
C THR A 15 -21.58 0.64 16.44
N ARG A 16 -22.54 1.55 16.51
CA ARG A 16 -22.51 2.73 17.38
C ARG A 16 -23.58 2.62 18.45
N SER A 17 -23.17 2.72 19.71
CA SER A 17 -24.11 2.69 20.83
C SER A 17 -25.09 3.88 20.73
N GLY A 18 -26.40 3.62 20.62
CA GLY A 18 -27.44 4.66 20.54
C GLY A 18 -27.62 5.35 19.19
N GLN A 19 -26.96 4.90 18.12
CA GLN A 19 -27.10 5.42 16.75
C GLN A 19 -27.28 4.29 15.73
N SER A 20 -27.70 4.63 14.50
CA SER A 20 -27.73 3.68 13.39
C SER A 20 -26.32 3.17 13.10
N ASN A 21 -26.22 1.88 12.74
CA ASN A 21 -24.97 1.28 12.28
C ASN A 21 -24.45 2.00 11.04
N LEU A 22 -23.14 2.21 10.96
CA LEU A 22 -22.47 2.79 9.81
C LEU A 22 -21.79 1.68 9.00
N THR A 23 -22.29 1.40 7.79
CA THR A 23 -21.61 0.52 6.84
C THR A 23 -20.62 1.35 6.03
N ALA A 24 -19.32 1.19 6.32
CA ALA A 24 -18.24 1.94 5.67
C ALA A 24 -17.72 1.26 4.40
N VAL A 25 -17.90 -0.07 4.29
CA VAL A 25 -17.60 -0.88 3.10
C VAL A 25 -18.74 -1.87 2.95
N ASN A 26 -19.33 -1.95 1.77
CA ASN A 26 -20.58 -2.66 1.51
C ASN A 26 -20.41 -3.69 0.39
N GLY A 27 -19.99 -4.91 0.73
CA GLY A 27 -19.95 -6.05 -0.18
C GLY A 27 -19.00 -5.91 -1.37
N ILE A 28 -17.90 -5.15 -1.24
CA ILE A 28 -17.00 -4.93 -2.38
C ILE A 28 -16.29 -6.21 -2.81
N SER A 29 -16.13 -6.36 -4.12
CA SER A 29 -15.42 -7.50 -4.72
C SER A 29 -14.54 -7.03 -5.87
N PHE A 30 -13.26 -7.44 -5.87
CA PHE A 30 -12.32 -7.18 -6.95
C PHE A 30 -11.10 -8.10 -6.87
N ASP A 31 -10.39 -8.19 -7.97
CA ASP A 31 -9.12 -8.92 -8.09
C ASP A 31 -7.99 -7.95 -8.43
N LEU A 32 -6.80 -8.18 -7.88
CA LEU A 32 -5.54 -7.56 -8.31
C LEU A 32 -4.67 -8.63 -8.96
N LEU A 33 -4.26 -8.41 -10.19
CA LEU A 33 -3.45 -9.37 -10.95
C LEU A 33 -1.95 -9.21 -10.63
N PRO A 34 -1.14 -10.28 -10.84
CA PRO A 34 0.31 -10.17 -10.69
C PRO A 34 0.90 -9.11 -11.62
N GLY A 35 1.69 -8.18 -11.06
CA GLY A 35 2.31 -7.07 -11.78
C GLY A 35 1.36 -5.92 -12.16
N GLU A 36 0.07 -6.00 -11.81
CA GLU A 36 -0.91 -4.94 -12.05
C GLU A 36 -0.74 -3.78 -11.06
N CYS A 37 -0.99 -2.56 -11.53
CA CYS A 37 -1.30 -1.40 -10.71
C CYS A 37 -2.80 -1.11 -10.78
N LEU A 38 -3.52 -1.38 -9.70
CA LEU A 38 -4.94 -1.13 -9.55
C LEU A 38 -5.18 0.12 -8.73
N GLY A 39 -5.81 1.13 -9.32
CA GLY A 39 -6.22 2.36 -8.64
C GLY A 39 -7.54 2.19 -7.88
N ILE A 40 -7.65 2.80 -6.70
CA ILE A 40 -8.93 3.02 -6.02
C ILE A 40 -9.12 4.53 -5.84
N ILE A 41 -10.15 5.07 -6.46
CA ILE A 41 -10.52 6.49 -6.37
C ILE A 41 -11.89 6.66 -5.75
N GLY A 42 -12.19 7.86 -5.30
CA GLY A 42 -13.49 8.24 -4.72
C GLY A 42 -13.34 9.41 -3.75
N GLU A 43 -14.46 9.99 -3.37
CA GLU A 43 -14.51 11.12 -2.44
C GLU A 43 -13.95 10.77 -1.05
N SER A 44 -13.62 11.81 -0.27
CA SER A 44 -13.29 11.62 1.15
C SER A 44 -14.48 10.98 1.88
N GLY A 45 -14.21 9.94 2.67
CA GLY A 45 -15.28 9.20 3.36
C GLY A 45 -15.97 8.11 2.53
N SER A 46 -15.57 7.87 1.27
CA SER A 46 -16.16 6.79 0.45
C SER A 46 -15.82 5.37 0.91
N GLY A 47 -14.93 5.20 1.90
CA GLY A 47 -14.59 3.89 2.46
C GLY A 47 -13.22 3.34 2.04
N LYS A 48 -12.42 4.04 1.21
CA LYS A 48 -11.12 3.58 0.67
C LYS A 48 -10.14 3.13 1.77
N THR A 49 -9.84 4.00 2.72
CA THR A 49 -8.93 3.67 3.84
C THR A 49 -9.47 2.54 4.71
N THR A 50 -10.81 2.46 4.88
CA THR A 50 -11.42 1.32 5.59
C THR A 50 -11.21 0.02 4.80
N ALA A 51 -11.42 0.02 3.49
CA ALA A 51 -11.17 -1.13 2.62
C ALA A 51 -9.70 -1.58 2.69
N VAL A 52 -8.75 -0.64 2.62
CA VAL A 52 -7.31 -0.92 2.79
C VAL A 52 -7.00 -1.55 4.15
N ASN A 53 -7.54 -1.00 5.23
CA ASN A 53 -7.34 -1.54 6.59
C ASN A 53 -7.90 -2.96 6.75
N LEU A 54 -9.01 -3.28 6.06
CA LEU A 54 -9.55 -4.64 6.02
C LEU A 54 -8.62 -5.58 5.24
N ILE A 55 -8.17 -5.17 4.06
CA ILE A 55 -7.29 -5.95 3.19
C ILE A 55 -5.95 -6.24 3.87
N THR A 56 -5.38 -5.24 4.55
CA THR A 56 -4.12 -5.38 5.31
C THR A 56 -4.29 -6.10 6.64
N ARG A 57 -5.51 -6.49 7.03
CA ARG A 57 -5.80 -7.12 8.31
C ARG A 57 -5.46 -6.24 9.53
N LEU A 58 -5.41 -4.91 9.35
CA LEU A 58 -5.35 -3.92 10.44
C LEU A 58 -6.73 -3.72 11.08
N LEU A 59 -7.79 -4.08 10.36
CA LEU A 59 -9.18 -4.08 10.81
C LEU A 59 -9.84 -5.41 10.44
N ASP A 60 -10.69 -5.96 11.31
CA ASP A 60 -11.45 -7.16 11.02
C ASP A 60 -12.69 -6.84 10.18
N ALA A 61 -12.94 -7.65 9.15
CA ALA A 61 -14.15 -7.57 8.34
C ALA A 61 -15.39 -8.02 9.15
N THR A 62 -16.54 -7.48 8.82
CA THR A 62 -17.84 -7.98 9.32
C THR A 62 -18.26 -9.19 8.52
N GLU A 63 -18.08 -9.13 7.18
CA GLU A 63 -18.41 -10.21 6.24
C GLU A 63 -17.42 -10.20 5.08
N GLY A 64 -17.44 -11.27 4.29
CA GLY A 64 -16.62 -11.42 3.09
C GLY A 64 -15.32 -12.17 3.31
N LYS A 65 -14.50 -12.24 2.25
CA LYS A 65 -13.23 -12.98 2.26
C LYS A 65 -12.14 -12.23 1.54
N ILE A 66 -10.90 -12.46 1.99
CA ILE A 66 -9.68 -11.89 1.41
C ILE A 66 -8.71 -13.03 1.16
N PHE A 67 -8.26 -13.17 -0.08
CA PHE A 67 -7.25 -14.15 -0.48
C PHE A 67 -5.99 -13.42 -0.95
N LEU A 68 -4.85 -13.84 -0.44
CA LEU A 68 -3.53 -13.35 -0.85
C LEU A 68 -2.69 -14.53 -1.33
N ASP A 69 -2.24 -14.50 -2.58
CA ASP A 69 -1.42 -15.56 -3.17
C ASP A 69 -2.11 -16.95 -3.07
N GLY A 70 -3.43 -16.98 -3.34
CA GLY A 70 -4.28 -18.16 -3.25
C GLY A 70 -4.71 -18.59 -1.84
N GLU A 71 -4.18 -17.95 -0.79
CA GLU A 71 -4.44 -18.31 0.60
C GLU A 71 -5.50 -17.41 1.23
N ASP A 72 -6.55 -17.99 1.86
CA ASP A 72 -7.53 -17.22 2.64
C ASP A 72 -6.88 -16.64 3.90
N ILE A 73 -6.84 -15.29 3.95
CA ILE A 73 -6.23 -14.54 5.04
C ILE A 73 -7.25 -13.87 5.98
N THR A 74 -8.54 -14.06 5.73
CA THR A 74 -9.64 -13.31 6.34
C THR A 74 -9.64 -13.36 7.87
N LEU A 75 -9.37 -14.52 8.44
CA LEU A 75 -9.41 -14.72 9.90
C LEU A 75 -8.04 -15.02 10.52
N LYS A 76 -6.95 -14.77 9.77
CA LYS A 76 -5.61 -15.04 10.31
C LYS A 76 -5.23 -14.02 11.38
N THR A 77 -4.57 -14.51 12.42
CA THR A 77 -4.16 -13.75 13.60
C THR A 77 -2.74 -14.13 14.07
N GLY A 78 -2.16 -13.35 14.94
CA GLY A 78 -0.90 -13.66 15.63
C GLY A 78 0.25 -13.98 14.67
N LYS A 79 0.88 -15.16 14.82
CA LYS A 79 2.06 -15.54 14.02
C LYS A 79 1.76 -15.69 12.53
N SER A 80 0.54 -16.07 12.15
CA SER A 80 0.15 -16.19 10.73
C SER A 80 0.07 -14.86 10.00
N LEU A 81 -0.22 -13.75 10.70
CA LEU A 81 -0.15 -12.40 10.12
C LEU A 81 1.26 -12.00 9.70
N ARG A 82 2.31 -12.48 10.38
CA ARG A 82 3.70 -12.19 9.99
C ARG A 82 4.04 -12.71 8.59
N VAL A 83 3.46 -13.84 8.19
CA VAL A 83 3.64 -14.39 6.84
C VAL A 83 2.95 -13.50 5.82
N ILE A 84 1.75 -12.99 6.15
CA ILE A 84 1.00 -12.07 5.30
C ILE A 84 1.78 -10.77 5.12
N TYR A 85 2.31 -10.19 6.19
CA TYR A 85 3.09 -8.94 6.13
C TYR A 85 4.44 -9.07 5.43
N ARG A 86 4.93 -10.29 5.16
CA ARG A 86 6.06 -10.49 4.24
C ARG A 86 5.64 -10.44 2.77
N LYS A 87 4.41 -10.85 2.45
CA LYS A 87 3.87 -10.86 1.09
C LYS A 87 3.20 -9.54 0.70
N MET A 88 2.68 -8.81 1.67
CA MET A 88 1.94 -7.56 1.47
C MET A 88 2.45 -6.49 2.42
N GLN A 89 2.82 -5.34 1.87
CA GLN A 89 3.29 -4.18 2.63
C GLN A 89 2.47 -2.95 2.30
N MET A 90 2.50 -1.96 3.19
CA MET A 90 1.76 -0.72 3.04
C MET A 90 2.68 0.49 3.25
N VAL A 91 2.50 1.47 2.39
CA VAL A 91 3.04 2.82 2.52
C VAL A 91 1.90 3.74 2.92
N PHE A 92 2.05 4.39 4.07
CA PHE A 92 1.01 5.24 4.66
C PHE A 92 1.02 6.65 4.07
N GLN A 93 -0.09 7.35 4.20
CA GLN A 93 -0.28 8.74 3.80
C GLN A 93 0.75 9.67 4.46
N THR A 94 1.00 9.48 5.75
CA THR A 94 2.01 10.23 6.51
C THR A 94 3.28 9.40 6.59
N PRO A 95 4.37 9.76 5.88
CA PRO A 95 5.58 8.93 5.83
C PRO A 95 6.24 8.75 7.19
N THR A 96 6.16 9.77 8.06
CA THR A 96 6.71 9.73 9.42
C THR A 96 6.06 8.66 10.30
N ASP A 97 4.79 8.30 10.05
CA ASP A 97 4.08 7.26 10.80
C ASP A 97 4.63 5.86 10.53
N SER A 98 5.44 5.76 9.48
CA SER A 98 6.15 4.52 9.13
C SER A 98 7.36 4.24 10.02
N PHE A 99 7.84 5.21 10.80
CA PHE A 99 9.10 5.12 11.56
C PHE A 99 8.90 5.49 13.03
N ASP A 100 9.65 4.83 13.93
CA ASP A 100 9.82 5.31 15.31
C ASP A 100 10.71 6.57 15.27
N PRO A 101 10.23 7.74 15.74
CA PRO A 101 11.00 8.99 15.69
C PRO A 101 12.31 8.96 16.49
N ARG A 102 12.48 7.97 17.38
CA ARG A 102 13.68 7.78 18.20
C ARG A 102 14.72 6.88 17.55
N ARG A 103 14.41 6.33 16.36
CA ARG A 103 15.30 5.45 15.61
C ARG A 103 15.67 6.05 14.27
N THR A 104 16.82 5.66 13.75
CA THR A 104 17.26 6.09 12.42
C THR A 104 16.44 5.40 11.33
N LEU A 105 16.40 6.00 10.13
CA LEU A 105 15.75 5.42 8.95
C LEU A 105 16.29 4.02 8.64
N GLY A 106 17.64 3.85 8.70
CA GLY A 106 18.28 2.55 8.47
C GLY A 106 17.87 1.50 9.48
N ASP A 107 17.74 1.86 10.78
CA ASP A 107 17.29 0.92 11.80
C ASP A 107 15.82 0.50 11.57
N GLY A 108 14.95 1.44 11.16
CA GLY A 108 13.55 1.16 10.81
C GLY A 108 13.41 0.24 9.59
N ILE A 109 14.21 0.45 8.54
CA ILE A 109 14.25 -0.42 7.36
C ILE A 109 14.81 -1.79 7.74
N GLY A 110 15.94 -1.81 8.47
CA GLY A 110 16.63 -3.03 8.90
C GLY A 110 15.82 -3.90 9.86
N GLU A 111 14.87 -3.32 10.60
CA GLU A 111 14.02 -4.07 11.54
C GLU A 111 13.21 -5.15 10.82
N SER A 112 12.62 -4.82 9.68
CA SER A 112 11.87 -5.79 8.86
C SER A 112 12.76 -6.95 8.40
N LEU A 113 14.00 -6.67 8.03
CA LEU A 113 15.00 -7.66 7.62
C LEU A 113 15.44 -8.55 8.78
N ARG A 114 15.72 -7.96 9.95
CA ARG A 114 16.07 -8.70 11.17
C ARG A 114 14.93 -9.62 11.63
N ASN A 115 13.68 -9.17 11.51
CA ASN A 115 12.50 -9.99 11.78
C ASN A 115 12.37 -11.18 10.80
N CYS A 116 13.05 -11.12 9.66
CA CYS A 116 13.18 -12.23 8.70
C CYS A 116 14.41 -13.12 8.96
N GLY A 117 15.18 -12.87 10.04
CA GLY A 117 16.33 -13.68 10.44
C GLY A 117 17.67 -13.18 9.92
N MET A 118 17.73 -12.00 9.28
CA MET A 118 19.00 -11.40 8.81
C MET A 118 19.84 -10.91 10.00
N THR A 119 21.16 -11.02 9.91
CA THR A 119 22.04 -10.43 10.93
C THR A 119 21.92 -8.91 10.94
N ARG A 120 22.29 -8.25 12.03
CA ARG A 120 22.25 -6.79 12.11
C ARG A 120 23.14 -6.14 11.04
N HIS A 121 24.36 -6.63 10.89
CA HIS A 121 25.32 -6.13 9.91
C HIS A 121 24.77 -6.21 8.48
N ASP A 122 24.20 -7.36 8.10
CA ASP A 122 23.65 -7.55 6.75
C ASP A 122 22.38 -6.72 6.54
N ALA A 123 21.54 -6.58 7.57
CA ALA A 123 20.34 -5.74 7.53
C ALA A 123 20.67 -4.26 7.34
N ASP A 124 21.71 -3.76 8.02
CA ASP A 124 22.17 -2.37 7.90
C ASP A 124 22.74 -2.11 6.49
N ALA A 125 23.55 -3.04 5.95
CA ALA A 125 24.05 -2.96 4.58
C ALA A 125 22.91 -3.01 3.54
N GLN A 126 21.93 -3.86 3.76
CA GLN A 126 20.78 -3.97 2.85
C GLN A 126 19.87 -2.73 2.94
N ALA A 127 19.69 -2.13 4.13
CA ALA A 127 18.94 -0.90 4.30
C ALA A 127 19.57 0.26 3.52
N ALA A 128 20.89 0.40 3.56
CA ALA A 128 21.62 1.39 2.77
C ALA A 128 21.40 1.21 1.26
N ARG A 129 21.49 -0.02 0.75
CA ARG A 129 21.21 -0.33 -0.67
C ARG A 129 19.78 -0.04 -1.08
N LEU A 130 18.81 -0.30 -0.20
CA LEU A 130 17.39 0.00 -0.47
C LEU A 130 17.14 1.51 -0.53
N LEU A 131 17.81 2.29 0.33
CA LEU A 131 17.75 3.74 0.25
C LEU A 131 18.29 4.25 -1.09
N GLU A 132 19.46 3.73 -1.54
CA GLU A 132 20.04 4.09 -2.84
C GLU A 132 19.09 3.72 -4.01
N ARG A 133 18.44 2.56 -3.98
CA ARG A 133 17.42 2.17 -4.96
C ARG A 133 16.22 3.12 -4.98
N CYS A 134 15.89 3.72 -3.84
CA CYS A 134 14.83 4.73 -3.72
C CYS A 134 15.33 6.16 -3.96
N GLY A 135 16.52 6.35 -4.53
CA GLY A 135 17.08 7.65 -4.88
C GLY A 135 17.56 8.47 -3.68
N LEU A 136 17.87 7.83 -2.56
CA LEU A 136 18.44 8.46 -1.37
C LEU A 136 19.90 7.98 -1.15
N PRO A 137 20.86 8.88 -0.83
CA PRO A 137 22.22 8.46 -0.46
C PRO A 137 22.21 7.47 0.70
N ALA A 138 23.13 6.48 0.69
CA ALA A 138 23.30 5.50 1.75
C ALA A 138 23.45 6.14 3.16
N ALA A 139 24.06 7.33 3.23
CA ALA A 139 24.23 8.09 4.47
C ALA A 139 22.92 8.44 5.17
N PHE A 140 21.78 8.43 4.44
CA PHE A 140 20.46 8.64 5.04
C PHE A 140 20.06 7.53 6.02
N ALA A 141 20.69 6.37 5.97
CA ALA A 141 20.49 5.32 6.96
C ALA A 141 20.77 5.77 8.40
N GLY A 142 21.70 6.73 8.58
CA GLY A 142 22.03 7.30 9.90
C GLY A 142 21.12 8.45 10.34
N ARG A 143 20.23 8.97 9.48
CA ARG A 143 19.35 10.10 9.80
C ARG A 143 18.09 9.64 10.49
N TYR A 144 17.53 10.54 11.30
CA TYR A 144 16.23 10.36 11.93
C TYR A 144 15.10 10.89 11.04
N PRO A 145 13.84 10.41 11.21
CA PRO A 145 12.70 10.86 10.40
C PRO A 145 12.49 12.38 10.39
N HIS A 146 12.78 13.06 11.50
CA HIS A 146 12.64 14.52 11.63
C HIS A 146 13.80 15.32 11.02
N GLU A 147 14.86 14.67 10.55
CA GLU A 147 16.04 15.31 9.91
C GLU A 147 15.96 15.29 8.38
N VAL A 148 14.85 14.78 7.82
CA VAL A 148 14.68 14.62 6.37
C VAL A 148 13.39 15.31 5.90
N SER A 149 13.33 15.69 4.62
CA SER A 149 12.11 16.26 4.04
C SER A 149 10.99 15.20 3.92
N GLY A 150 9.75 15.64 3.76
CA GLY A 150 8.62 14.73 3.56
C GLY A 150 8.82 13.75 2.41
N GLY A 151 9.29 14.22 1.25
CA GLY A 151 9.59 13.35 0.10
C GLY A 151 10.75 12.38 0.35
N GLN A 152 11.78 12.81 1.09
CA GLN A 152 12.88 11.93 1.49
C GLN A 152 12.38 10.85 2.48
N CYS A 153 11.53 11.23 3.43
CA CYS A 153 10.92 10.28 4.37
C CYS A 153 10.01 9.29 3.62
N GLN A 154 9.27 9.75 2.61
CA GLN A 154 8.44 8.89 1.77
C GLN A 154 9.25 7.86 0.98
N ARG A 155 10.38 8.27 0.37
CA ARG A 155 11.31 7.36 -0.30
C ARG A 155 11.87 6.32 0.67
N ALA A 156 12.20 6.72 1.90
CA ALA A 156 12.64 5.82 2.95
C ALA A 156 11.53 4.85 3.39
N ALA A 157 10.26 5.29 3.46
CA ALA A 157 9.12 4.46 3.76
C ALA A 157 8.87 3.40 2.66
N ILE A 158 9.04 3.77 1.39
CA ILE A 158 9.02 2.84 0.26
C ILE A 158 10.18 1.82 0.39
N ALA A 159 11.39 2.28 0.67
CA ALA A 159 12.54 1.39 0.91
C ALA A 159 12.26 0.38 2.03
N ARG A 160 11.63 0.82 3.13
CA ARG A 160 11.21 -0.04 4.23
C ARG A 160 10.18 -1.09 3.79
N ALA A 161 9.17 -0.69 3.04
CA ALA A 161 8.15 -1.60 2.54
C ALA A 161 8.73 -2.66 1.59
N LEU A 162 9.71 -2.27 0.75
CA LEU A 162 10.38 -3.17 -0.19
C LEU A 162 11.41 -4.11 0.45
N ALA A 163 11.81 -3.86 1.70
CA ALA A 163 12.85 -4.63 2.38
C ALA A 163 12.58 -6.14 2.41
N VAL A 164 11.31 -6.53 2.57
CA VAL A 164 10.89 -7.93 2.62
C VAL A 164 10.52 -8.52 1.26
N LYS A 165 10.72 -7.77 0.16
CA LYS A 165 10.36 -8.15 -1.22
C LYS A 165 8.89 -8.59 -1.32
N PRO A 166 7.94 -7.70 -1.00
CA PRO A 166 6.52 -8.06 -1.01
C PRO A 166 6.04 -8.36 -2.44
N LYS A 167 4.97 -9.17 -2.55
CA LYS A 167 4.25 -9.39 -3.81
C LYS A 167 3.21 -8.30 -4.07
N VAL A 168 2.68 -7.69 -3.01
CA VAL A 168 1.68 -6.61 -3.07
C VAL A 168 2.17 -5.43 -2.25
N LEU A 169 2.18 -4.25 -2.86
CA LEU A 169 2.42 -2.97 -2.20
C LEU A 169 1.13 -2.15 -2.24
N ILE A 170 0.66 -1.73 -1.07
CA ILE A 170 -0.49 -0.84 -0.94
C ILE A 170 0.03 0.56 -0.67
N CYS A 171 -0.34 1.51 -1.51
CA CYS A 171 -0.02 2.93 -1.38
C CYS A 171 -1.30 3.69 -1.01
N ASP A 172 -1.49 3.99 0.28
CA ASP A 172 -2.66 4.73 0.74
C ASP A 172 -2.33 6.23 0.78
N GLU A 173 -2.80 6.94 -0.26
CA GLU A 173 -2.52 8.38 -0.48
C GLU A 173 -1.04 8.76 -0.31
N ALA A 174 -0.14 7.83 -0.66
CA ALA A 174 1.29 7.90 -0.38
C ALA A 174 2.01 9.10 -1.04
N THR A 175 1.33 9.86 -1.89
CA THR A 175 1.90 11.03 -2.59
C THR A 175 1.14 12.32 -2.32
N SER A 176 0.01 12.30 -1.61
CA SER A 176 -0.90 13.44 -1.46
C SER A 176 -0.30 14.66 -0.73
N ALA A 177 0.66 14.42 0.16
CA ALA A 177 1.32 15.48 0.95
C ALA A 177 2.62 16.02 0.30
N LEU A 178 2.92 15.60 -0.95
CA LEU A 178 4.15 15.93 -1.65
C LEU A 178 3.88 16.99 -2.74
N ASP A 179 4.90 17.77 -3.06
CA ASP A 179 4.84 18.65 -4.24
C ASP A 179 4.84 17.82 -5.54
N VAL A 180 4.33 18.41 -6.61
CA VAL A 180 4.08 17.75 -7.91
C VAL A 180 5.35 17.10 -8.48
N THR A 181 6.52 17.72 -8.29
CA THR A 181 7.79 17.18 -8.81
C THR A 181 8.19 15.92 -8.07
N VAL A 182 8.16 15.95 -6.73
CA VAL A 182 8.49 14.79 -5.89
C VAL A 182 7.47 13.66 -6.08
N GLN A 183 6.20 14.03 -6.26
CA GLN A 183 5.14 13.07 -6.56
C GLN A 183 5.42 12.28 -7.84
N LYS A 184 5.78 12.99 -8.93
CA LYS A 184 6.15 12.35 -10.19
C LYS A 184 7.35 11.42 -10.05
N GLU A 185 8.41 11.87 -9.37
CA GLU A 185 9.60 11.05 -9.11
C GLU A 185 9.29 9.77 -8.31
N ILE A 186 8.36 9.85 -7.35
CA ILE A 186 7.90 8.68 -6.58
C ILE A 186 7.13 7.69 -7.47
N LEU A 187 6.25 8.19 -8.36
CA LEU A 187 5.50 7.33 -9.27
C LEU A 187 6.42 6.66 -10.31
N GLU A 188 7.40 7.39 -10.84
CA GLU A 188 8.42 6.83 -11.73
C GLU A 188 9.21 5.71 -11.01
N LEU A 189 9.66 5.95 -9.78
CA LEU A 189 10.33 4.94 -8.96
C LEU A 189 9.45 3.69 -8.75
N LEU A 190 8.18 3.87 -8.39
CA LEU A 190 7.26 2.74 -8.18
C LEU A 190 7.02 1.95 -9.48
N ASN A 191 6.94 2.64 -10.62
CA ASN A 191 6.79 2.00 -11.92
C ASN A 191 8.04 1.21 -12.32
N GLU A 192 9.24 1.76 -12.12
CA GLU A 192 10.50 1.05 -12.34
C GLU A 192 10.58 -0.23 -11.50
N LEU A 193 10.25 -0.13 -10.20
CA LEU A 193 10.24 -1.27 -9.28
C LEU A 193 9.22 -2.35 -9.68
N ARG A 194 8.07 -1.96 -10.22
CA ARG A 194 7.04 -2.88 -10.72
C ARG A 194 7.50 -3.60 -11.99
N CYS A 195 8.16 -2.88 -12.89
CA CYS A 195 8.60 -3.40 -14.18
C CYS A 195 9.95 -4.16 -14.13
N GLU A 196 10.62 -4.17 -12.97
CA GLU A 196 11.92 -4.84 -12.80
C GLU A 196 11.79 -6.35 -13.04
N GLN A 197 12.63 -6.90 -13.90
CA GLN A 197 12.61 -8.32 -14.24
C GLN A 197 12.80 -9.20 -12.99
N GLY A 198 11.89 -10.16 -12.81
CA GLY A 198 11.91 -11.09 -11.68
C GLY A 198 11.19 -10.62 -10.41
N THR A 199 10.65 -9.40 -10.39
CA THR A 199 9.76 -8.90 -9.36
C THR A 199 8.36 -8.73 -9.93
N ALA A 200 7.43 -9.64 -9.61
CA ALA A 200 6.01 -9.47 -9.94
C ALA A 200 5.34 -8.59 -8.85
N LEU A 201 5.86 -7.38 -8.61
CA LEU A 201 5.27 -6.46 -7.65
C LEU A 201 3.96 -5.91 -8.20
N SER A 202 2.86 -6.19 -7.49
CA SER A 202 1.54 -5.63 -7.79
C SER A 202 1.27 -4.47 -6.84
N ILE A 203 0.63 -3.42 -7.33
CA ILE A 203 0.38 -2.20 -6.56
C ILE A 203 -1.13 -1.96 -6.45
N LEU A 204 -1.60 -1.76 -5.22
CA LEU A 204 -2.91 -1.19 -4.95
C LEU A 204 -2.72 0.28 -4.58
N PHE A 205 -3.13 1.17 -5.48
CA PHE A 205 -2.86 2.60 -5.39
C PHE A 205 -4.12 3.38 -5.04
N ILE A 206 -4.18 3.91 -3.81
CA ILE A 206 -5.29 4.74 -3.36
C ILE A 206 -4.92 6.20 -3.59
N CYS A 207 -5.73 6.89 -4.35
CA CYS A 207 -5.52 8.29 -4.69
C CYS A 207 -6.85 9.01 -4.88
N HIS A 208 -6.87 10.31 -4.64
CA HIS A 208 -7.99 11.20 -4.97
C HIS A 208 -7.74 12.01 -6.25
N ASP A 209 -6.52 11.97 -6.79
CA ASP A 209 -6.15 12.66 -8.02
C ASP A 209 -6.29 11.71 -9.23
N ILE A 210 -7.29 12.01 -10.05
CA ILE A 210 -7.63 11.25 -11.25
C ILE A 210 -6.49 11.28 -12.27
N SER A 211 -5.77 12.41 -12.38
CA SER A 211 -4.67 12.57 -13.34
C SER A 211 -3.51 11.62 -13.04
N LEU A 212 -3.23 11.37 -11.76
CA LEU A 212 -2.20 10.43 -11.35
C LEU A 212 -2.61 8.99 -11.65
N VAL A 213 -3.88 8.66 -11.37
CA VAL A 213 -4.42 7.32 -11.65
C VAL A 213 -4.39 7.03 -13.13
N GLN A 214 -4.73 8.00 -13.99
CA GLN A 214 -4.66 7.87 -15.44
C GLN A 214 -3.24 7.56 -15.95
N GLN A 215 -2.23 8.17 -15.33
CA GLN A 215 -0.83 8.01 -15.76
C GLN A 215 -0.17 6.75 -15.21
N PHE A 216 -0.62 6.26 -14.05
CA PHE A 216 0.11 5.25 -13.28
C PHE A 216 -0.60 3.89 -13.21
N CYS A 217 -1.95 3.86 -13.23
CA CYS A 217 -2.71 2.65 -13.03
C CYS A 217 -3.11 1.97 -14.34
N ASP A 218 -3.12 0.64 -14.34
CA ASP A 218 -3.59 -0.17 -15.47
C ASP A 218 -5.12 -0.28 -15.47
N ARG A 219 -5.73 -0.25 -14.27
CA ARG A 219 -7.17 -0.33 -14.05
C ARG A 219 -7.55 0.48 -12.81
N VAL A 220 -8.79 0.94 -12.75
CA VAL A 220 -9.30 1.76 -11.65
C VAL A 220 -10.65 1.23 -11.14
N LEU A 221 -10.87 1.36 -9.84
CA LEU A 221 -12.12 1.16 -9.15
C LEU A 221 -12.60 2.50 -8.60
N VAL A 222 -13.86 2.85 -8.83
CA VAL A 222 -14.50 4.04 -8.25
C VAL A 222 -15.31 3.63 -7.03
N MET A 223 -14.94 4.14 -5.86
CA MET A 223 -15.68 3.91 -4.62
C MET A 223 -16.56 5.10 -4.27
N TYR A 224 -17.83 4.81 -3.97
CA TYR A 224 -18.80 5.79 -3.52
C TYR A 224 -19.68 5.19 -2.40
N HIS A 225 -19.74 5.86 -1.23
CA HIS A 225 -20.51 5.42 -0.06
C HIS A 225 -20.34 3.95 0.35
N GLY A 226 -19.12 3.42 0.22
CA GLY A 226 -18.79 2.05 0.59
C GLY A 226 -18.93 1.01 -0.52
N ASP A 227 -19.50 1.36 -1.66
CA ASP A 227 -19.67 0.51 -2.82
C ASP A 227 -18.63 0.78 -3.90
N ILE A 228 -18.31 -0.23 -4.74
CA ILE A 228 -17.64 -0.04 -6.01
C ILE A 228 -18.72 0.22 -7.05
N VAL A 229 -18.80 1.46 -7.55
CA VAL A 229 -19.85 1.87 -8.49
C VAL A 229 -19.41 1.72 -9.95
N GLU A 230 -18.10 1.74 -10.21
CA GLU A 230 -17.55 1.59 -11.56
C GLU A 230 -16.15 0.98 -11.51
N GLN A 231 -15.78 0.26 -12.59
CA GLN A 231 -14.42 -0.26 -12.76
C GLN A 231 -14.04 -0.38 -14.25
N GLY A 232 -12.80 -0.11 -14.58
CA GLY A 232 -12.34 -0.20 -15.97
C GLY A 232 -10.92 0.31 -16.16
N ALA A 233 -10.52 0.43 -17.43
CA ALA A 233 -9.31 1.18 -17.78
C ALA A 233 -9.51 2.66 -17.38
N PRO A 234 -8.46 3.37 -16.92
CA PRO A 234 -8.60 4.75 -16.45
C PRO A 234 -9.28 5.67 -17.47
N ASP A 235 -8.88 5.60 -18.73
CA ASP A 235 -9.48 6.43 -19.79
C ASP A 235 -10.97 6.13 -20.01
N ALA A 236 -11.38 4.88 -19.90
CA ALA A 236 -12.79 4.51 -20.07
C ALA A 236 -13.64 5.10 -18.93
N VAL A 237 -13.20 4.97 -17.69
CA VAL A 237 -13.89 5.47 -16.50
C VAL A 237 -13.94 7.02 -16.47
N ILE A 238 -12.85 7.68 -16.93
CA ILE A 238 -12.74 9.13 -16.88
C ILE A 238 -13.56 9.82 -18.00
N TYR A 239 -13.47 9.30 -19.24
CA TYR A 239 -14.08 9.95 -20.41
C TYR A 239 -15.44 9.36 -20.80
N HIS A 240 -15.77 8.18 -20.34
CA HIS A 240 -17.02 7.47 -20.64
C HIS A 240 -17.63 6.82 -19.39
N PRO A 241 -17.90 7.62 -18.30
CA PRO A 241 -18.45 7.08 -17.06
C PRO A 241 -19.81 6.43 -17.30
N GLN A 242 -20.09 5.34 -16.59
CA GLN A 242 -21.34 4.59 -16.65
C GLN A 242 -22.34 5.01 -15.56
#